data_6f838493f7a5a2dd12595db1221e3fe9
#
_entry.id   6f838493f7a5a2dd12595db1221e3fe9
#
_cell.length_a   1.000
_cell.length_b   1.000
_cell.length_c   1.000
_cell.angle_alpha   90.00
_cell.angle_beta   90.00
_cell.angle_gamma   90.00
#
_symmetry.space_group_name_H-M   'P 1'
#
loop_
_entity.id
_entity.type
_entity.pdbx_description
1 polymer ?
#
loop_
_entity_poly.entity_id
_entity_poly.type
_entity_poly.pdbx_seq_one_letter_code
_entity_poly.pdbx_strand_id
1 'polypeptide(L)'
;NSMNYQIKDIAKKVGKLIKGVNVSINSAALPDKRSYKVNFSKFEKMNKKFKPIYNLEKSIIDLKNNYKKNKFKIKNFRNSQYIRLKVLKILISNKSLNNNLYWNKKIK
;
A
#
# COMPACT_ATOMS: atom_id res chain seq x y z
N ASN A 1 -19.31 9.56 -7.17
CA ASN A 1 -18.67 8.87 -6.02
C ASN A 1 -17.18 9.21 -6.01
N SER A 2 -16.79 10.15 -5.14
CA SER A 2 -15.38 10.50 -4.98
C SER A 2 -14.66 9.36 -4.24
N MET A 3 -13.69 8.73 -4.89
CA MET A 3 -12.75 7.79 -4.25
C MET A 3 -11.60 8.52 -3.54
N ASN A 4 -11.79 9.78 -3.20
CA ASN A 4 -10.84 10.56 -2.44
C ASN A 4 -11.08 10.37 -0.94
N TYR A 5 -10.11 9.84 -0.22
CA TYR A 5 -10.20 9.57 1.21
C TYR A 5 -9.06 10.25 1.95
N GLN A 6 -9.33 10.76 3.13
CA GLN A 6 -8.27 11.16 4.05
C GLN A 6 -7.69 9.90 4.72
N ILE A 7 -6.40 9.90 4.97
CA ILE A 7 -5.73 8.73 5.61
C ILE A 7 -6.35 8.38 6.95
N LYS A 8 -6.74 9.39 7.74
CA LYS A 8 -7.44 9.18 9.02
C LYS A 8 -8.77 8.43 8.87
N ASP A 9 -9.50 8.70 7.77
CA ASP A 9 -10.81 8.07 7.53
C ASP A 9 -10.64 6.63 7.07
N ILE A 10 -9.60 6.36 6.25
CA ILE A 10 -9.20 4.99 5.91
C ILE A 10 -8.83 4.21 7.18
N ALA A 11 -8.00 4.79 8.06
CA ALA A 11 -7.61 4.14 9.32
C ALA A 11 -8.82 3.82 10.21
N LYS A 12 -9.71 4.79 10.41
CA LYS A 12 -10.95 4.58 11.17
C LYS A 12 -11.82 3.48 10.55
N LYS A 13 -11.92 3.44 9.22
CA LYS A 13 -12.69 2.42 8.51
C LYS A 13 -12.09 1.03 8.71
N VAL A 14 -10.75 0.90 8.68
CA VAL A 14 -10.06 -0.36 8.99
C VAL A 14 -10.37 -0.81 10.42
N GLY A 15 -10.24 0.08 11.41
CA GLY A 15 -10.54 -0.23 12.81
C GLY A 15 -11.98 -0.69 13.02
N LYS A 16 -12.94 -0.09 12.28
CA LYS A 16 -14.36 -0.47 12.35
C LYS A 16 -14.63 -1.85 11.71
N LEU A 17 -13.94 -2.19 10.62
CA LEU A 17 -14.21 -3.41 9.86
C LEU A 17 -13.39 -4.63 10.33
N ILE A 18 -12.25 -4.40 10.96
CA ILE A 18 -11.34 -5.47 11.36
C ILE A 18 -11.30 -5.56 12.88
N LYS A 19 -11.95 -6.60 13.42
CA LYS A 19 -11.92 -6.87 14.87
C LYS A 19 -10.48 -7.03 15.38
N GLY A 20 -10.17 -6.37 16.49
CA GLY A 20 -8.85 -6.42 17.13
C GLY A 20 -7.83 -5.41 16.58
N VAL A 21 -8.23 -4.53 15.65
CA VAL A 21 -7.39 -3.42 15.19
C VAL A 21 -7.73 -2.15 15.97
N ASN A 22 -6.74 -1.62 16.70
CA ASN A 22 -6.83 -0.33 17.36
C ASN A 22 -6.24 0.75 16.46
N VAL A 23 -6.92 1.89 16.36
CA VAL A 23 -6.49 3.02 15.53
C VAL A 23 -6.06 4.14 16.46
N SER A 24 -4.79 4.53 16.36
CA SER A 24 -4.24 5.71 17.01
C SER A 24 -3.93 6.78 15.97
N ILE A 25 -4.37 8.00 16.22
CA ILE A 25 -4.12 9.15 15.35
C ILE A 25 -3.23 10.12 16.13
N ASN A 26 -2.01 10.31 15.65
CA ASN A 26 -1.11 11.31 16.22
C ASN A 26 -1.51 12.71 15.73
N SER A 27 -2.18 13.46 16.60
CA SER A 27 -2.61 14.85 16.31
C SER A 27 -1.44 15.84 16.26
N ALA A 28 -0.30 15.51 16.87
CA ALA A 28 0.90 16.34 16.87
C ALA A 28 1.81 16.07 15.65
N ALA A 29 1.50 15.07 14.81
CA ALA A 29 2.27 14.81 13.60
C ALA A 29 2.10 15.96 12.61
N LEU A 30 3.22 16.41 12.04
CA LEU A 30 3.19 17.38 10.94
C LEU A 30 2.36 16.82 9.79
N PRO A 31 1.40 17.59 9.24
CA PRO A 31 0.59 17.14 8.12
C PRO A 31 1.46 16.94 6.88
N ASP A 32 1.21 15.87 6.14
CA ASP A 32 1.81 15.69 4.82
C ASP A 32 1.25 16.77 3.88
N LYS A 33 2.12 17.67 3.42
CA LYS A 33 1.73 18.78 2.53
C LYS A 33 1.32 18.32 1.13
N ARG A 34 1.53 17.05 0.80
CA ARG A 34 1.17 16.45 -0.50
C ARG A 34 -0.29 16.00 -0.56
N SER A 35 -1.21 16.82 -0.08
CA SER A 35 -2.64 16.53 -0.22
C SER A 35 -3.13 16.95 -1.61
N TYR A 36 -3.87 16.07 -2.26
CA TYR A 36 -4.51 16.34 -3.55
C TYR A 36 -5.88 15.68 -3.61
N LYS A 37 -6.75 16.26 -4.43
CA LYS A 37 -8.06 15.70 -4.75
C LYS A 37 -8.09 15.35 -6.23
N VAL A 38 -8.28 14.08 -6.53
CA VAL A 38 -8.31 13.58 -7.91
C VAL A 38 -9.72 13.74 -8.49
N ASN A 39 -9.78 14.28 -9.71
CA ASN A 39 -11.02 14.30 -10.49
C ASN A 39 -11.05 13.11 -11.44
N PHE A 40 -11.98 12.19 -11.20
CA PHE A 40 -12.13 10.96 -11.98
C PHE A 40 -13.03 11.09 -13.20
N SER A 41 -13.60 12.27 -13.50
CA SER A 41 -14.58 12.45 -14.58
C SER A 41 -14.06 12.06 -15.96
N LYS A 42 -12.77 12.32 -16.23
CA LYS A 42 -12.13 11.89 -17.49
C LYS A 42 -12.07 10.37 -17.59
N PHE A 43 -11.66 9.70 -16.54
CA PHE A 43 -11.63 8.23 -16.48
C PHE A 43 -13.02 7.63 -16.70
N GLU A 44 -14.03 8.15 -16.01
CA GLU A 44 -15.42 7.69 -16.12
C GLU A 44 -15.97 7.84 -17.53
N LYS A 45 -15.67 8.97 -18.20
CA LYS A 45 -16.07 9.21 -19.61
C LYS A 45 -15.41 8.23 -20.58
N MET A 46 -14.12 7.94 -20.38
CA MET A 46 -13.37 7.03 -21.25
C MET A 46 -13.74 5.56 -21.03
N ASN A 47 -14.05 5.19 -19.80
CA ASN A 47 -14.31 3.80 -19.39
C ASN A 47 -15.79 3.52 -19.10
N LYS A 48 -16.68 3.92 -19.99
CA LYS A 48 -18.14 3.70 -19.82
C LYS A 48 -18.52 2.24 -19.59
N LYS A 49 -17.76 1.29 -20.15
CA LYS A 49 -17.99 -0.17 -20.01
C LYS A 49 -17.33 -0.76 -18.75
N PHE A 50 -16.38 -0.09 -18.13
CA PHE A 50 -15.66 -0.57 -16.97
C PHE A 50 -15.99 0.27 -15.75
N LYS A 51 -16.80 -0.29 -14.84
CA LYS A 51 -17.07 0.33 -13.55
C LYS A 51 -16.22 -0.35 -12.48
N PRO A 52 -15.47 0.40 -11.64
CA PRO A 52 -14.77 -0.19 -10.51
C PRO A 52 -15.74 -0.96 -9.62
N ILE A 53 -15.47 -2.25 -9.42
CA ILE A 53 -16.32 -3.13 -8.58
C ILE A 53 -15.92 -3.08 -7.10
N TYR A 54 -14.73 -2.54 -6.80
CA TYR A 54 -14.23 -2.37 -5.45
C TYR A 54 -14.51 -0.98 -4.92
N ASN A 55 -15.03 -0.93 -3.72
CA ASN A 55 -15.06 0.25 -2.87
C ASN A 55 -14.06 0.07 -1.71
N LEU A 56 -13.90 1.07 -0.85
CA LEU A 56 -12.96 1.00 0.26
C LEU A 56 -13.22 -0.19 1.19
N GLU A 57 -14.48 -0.47 1.50
CA GLU A 57 -14.84 -1.57 2.40
C GLU A 57 -14.49 -2.94 1.82
N LYS A 58 -14.89 -3.18 0.57
CA LYS A 58 -14.53 -4.42 -0.15
C LYS A 58 -13.03 -4.59 -0.25
N SER A 59 -12.28 -3.52 -0.55
CA SER A 59 -10.82 -3.55 -0.63
C SER A 59 -10.17 -3.91 0.72
N ILE A 60 -10.67 -3.37 1.83
CA ILE A 60 -10.16 -3.69 3.17
C ILE A 60 -10.41 -5.17 3.51
N ILE A 61 -11.61 -5.67 3.25
CA ILE A 61 -11.96 -7.07 3.54
C ILE A 61 -11.19 -8.03 2.65
N ASP A 62 -11.07 -7.72 1.36
CA ASP A 62 -10.30 -8.53 0.42
C ASP A 62 -8.82 -8.60 0.81
N LEU A 63 -8.21 -7.48 1.15
CA LEU A 63 -6.83 -7.42 1.63
C LEU A 63 -6.63 -8.26 2.90
N LYS A 64 -7.55 -8.16 3.88
CA LYS A 64 -7.53 -9.01 5.09
C LYS A 64 -7.56 -10.49 4.74
N ASN A 65 -8.46 -10.89 3.83
CA ASN A 65 -8.62 -12.28 3.42
C ASN A 65 -7.36 -12.80 2.70
N ASN A 66 -6.77 -11.98 1.84
CA ASN A 66 -5.52 -12.30 1.16
C ASN A 66 -4.34 -12.44 2.14
N TYR A 67 -4.23 -11.60 3.16
CA TYR A 67 -3.22 -11.77 4.22
C TYR A 67 -3.40 -13.10 4.99
N LYS A 68 -4.64 -13.48 5.29
CA LYS A 68 -4.93 -14.77 5.91
C LYS A 68 -4.57 -15.94 5.00
N LYS A 69 -5.04 -15.90 3.75
CA LYS A 69 -4.79 -16.94 2.73
C LYS A 69 -3.29 -17.19 2.51
N ASN A 70 -2.52 -16.11 2.41
CA ASN A 70 -1.08 -16.17 2.18
C ASN A 70 -0.27 -16.32 3.47
N LYS A 71 -0.92 -16.58 4.61
CA LYS A 71 -0.27 -16.81 5.92
C LYS A 71 0.71 -15.69 6.28
N PHE A 72 0.37 -14.43 5.96
CA PHE A 72 1.23 -13.28 6.25
C PHE A 72 1.40 -13.12 7.76
N LYS A 73 2.60 -13.48 8.27
CA LYS A 73 2.91 -13.50 9.71
C LYS A 73 4.04 -12.53 10.11
N ILE A 74 4.48 -11.67 9.21
CA ILE A 74 5.64 -10.81 9.46
C ILE A 74 5.25 -9.66 10.36
N LYS A 75 5.66 -9.73 11.64
CA LYS A 75 5.40 -8.70 12.65
C LYS A 75 6.13 -7.38 12.32
N ASN A 76 7.34 -7.46 11.84
CA ASN A 76 8.16 -6.28 11.51
C ASN A 76 8.34 -6.13 10.00
N PHE A 77 7.24 -5.91 9.27
CA PHE A 77 7.28 -5.81 7.82
C PHE A 77 8.14 -4.63 7.32
N ARG A 78 8.31 -3.56 8.12
CA ARG A 78 9.14 -2.39 7.75
C ARG A 78 10.62 -2.71 7.61
N ASN A 79 11.08 -3.84 8.16
CA ASN A 79 12.46 -4.33 8.04
C ASN A 79 12.53 -5.62 7.21
N SER A 80 11.50 -5.94 6.46
CA SER A 80 11.38 -7.19 5.72
C SER A 80 11.64 -6.98 4.22
N GLN A 81 11.67 -8.10 3.50
CA GLN A 81 11.75 -8.17 2.03
C GLN A 81 10.61 -7.44 1.30
N TYR A 82 9.53 -7.04 1.99
CA TYR A 82 8.41 -6.29 1.39
C TYR A 82 8.70 -4.79 1.25
N ILE A 83 9.80 -4.29 1.80
CA ILE A 83 10.23 -2.90 1.58
C ILE A 83 11.20 -2.85 0.41
N ARG A 84 10.66 -2.67 -0.79
CA ARG A 84 11.41 -2.67 -2.05
C ARG A 84 12.72 -1.87 -2.00
N LEU A 85 12.69 -0.65 -1.47
CA LEU A 85 13.87 0.20 -1.40
C LEU A 85 14.98 -0.40 -0.50
N LYS A 86 14.61 -1.06 0.60
CA LYS A 86 15.58 -1.75 1.47
C LYS A 86 16.18 -2.96 0.75
N VAL A 87 15.36 -3.75 0.07
CA VAL A 87 15.84 -4.89 -0.72
C VAL A 87 16.80 -4.45 -1.81
N LEU A 88 16.47 -3.41 -2.56
CA LEU A 88 17.37 -2.85 -3.59
C LEU A 88 18.70 -2.38 -3.00
N LYS A 89 18.68 -1.66 -1.88
CA LYS A 89 19.91 -1.23 -1.19
C LYS A 89 20.78 -2.41 -0.76
N ILE A 90 20.17 -3.48 -0.24
CA ILE A 90 20.89 -4.71 0.13
C ILE A 90 21.51 -5.37 -1.11
N LEU A 91 20.75 -5.49 -2.21
CA LEU A 91 21.24 -6.11 -3.44
C LEU A 91 22.37 -5.32 -4.09
N ILE A 92 22.38 -4.00 -3.97
CA ILE A 92 23.48 -3.15 -4.44
C ILE A 92 24.71 -3.30 -3.51
N SER A 93 24.49 -3.24 -2.19
CA SER A 93 25.59 -3.31 -1.22
C SER A 93 26.34 -4.65 -1.24
N ASN A 94 25.62 -5.75 -1.48
CA ASN A 94 26.25 -7.09 -1.63
C ASN A 94 26.69 -7.39 -3.07
N LYS A 95 26.67 -6.38 -3.95
CA LYS A 95 27.08 -6.48 -5.36
C LYS A 95 26.30 -7.49 -6.21
N SER A 96 25.11 -7.88 -5.78
CA SER A 96 24.18 -8.66 -6.62
C SER A 96 23.62 -7.83 -7.77
N LEU A 97 23.37 -6.54 -7.50
CA LEU A 97 23.03 -5.53 -8.51
C LEU A 97 24.13 -4.48 -8.60
N ASN A 98 24.35 -3.94 -9.80
CA ASN A 98 25.15 -2.72 -9.96
C ASN A 98 24.29 -1.47 -9.71
N ASN A 99 24.91 -0.28 -9.73
CA ASN A 99 24.20 0.98 -9.49
C ASN A 99 23.14 1.33 -10.53
N ASN A 100 23.20 0.70 -11.71
CA ASN A 100 22.20 0.84 -12.77
C ASN A 100 21.07 -0.22 -12.65
N LEU A 101 21.04 -0.95 -11.52
CA LEU A 101 20.06 -2.00 -11.22
C LEU A 101 20.08 -3.21 -12.16
N TYR A 102 21.20 -3.47 -12.83
CA TYR A 102 21.41 -4.70 -13.57
C TYR A 102 22.04 -5.77 -12.68
N TRP A 103 21.63 -7.02 -12.87
CA TRP A 103 22.22 -8.15 -12.21
C TRP A 103 23.69 -8.33 -12.63
N ASN A 104 24.59 -8.47 -11.67
CA ASN A 104 25.95 -8.86 -11.95
C ASN A 104 26.00 -10.35 -12.35
N LYS A 105 26.67 -10.68 -13.46
CA LYS A 105 26.67 -12.01 -14.12
C LYS A 105 27.32 -13.15 -13.30
N LYS A 106 27.10 -13.22 -11.98
CA LYS A 106 27.51 -14.35 -11.14
C LYS A 106 26.47 -14.59 -10.07
N ILE A 107 25.32 -15.13 -10.47
CA ILE A 107 24.51 -15.94 -9.58
C ILE A 107 24.34 -17.27 -10.34
N LYS A 108 25.32 -18.18 -10.12
CA LYS A 108 25.11 -19.61 -10.35
C LYS A 108 24.29 -20.14 -9.19
#